data_d35737e7a6158bce3aaa0db6421c1846
#
_entry.id   d35737e7a6158bce3aaa0db6421c1846
#
_cell.length_a   1.000
_cell.length_b   1.000
_cell.length_c   1.000
_cell.angle_alpha   90.00
_cell.angle_beta   90.00
_cell.angle_gamma   90.00
#
_symmetry.space_group_name_H-M   'P 1'
#
loop_
_entity.id
_entity.type
_entity.pdbx_description
1 polymer ?
#
loop_
_entity_poly.entity_id
_entity_poly.type
_entity_poly.pdbx_seq_one_letter_code
_entity_poly.pdbx_strand_id
1 'polypeptide(L)'
;ILDNAAGKPVGSVYYRDIDNHNRSAEYGIFIGEESARGKGLGTETARLFTQFGVDTLHLHRISLRVLAENAAARRSYEKAGFVQEGVFRDMELLDGAYRDVVFMAKLAEN
;
A
#
# COMPACT_ATOMS: atom_id res chain seq x y z
N ILE A 1 -3.72 -5.81 -11.23
CA ILE A 1 -2.37 -5.58 -11.79
C ILE A 1 -2.07 -6.65 -12.82
N LEU A 2 -1.66 -6.24 -13.98
CA LEU A 2 -1.28 -7.14 -15.06
C LEU A 2 0.20 -7.02 -15.34
N ASP A 3 0.84 -8.17 -15.58
CA ASP A 3 2.19 -8.21 -16.12
C ASP A 3 2.06 -8.12 -17.65
N ASN A 4 2.51 -7.01 -18.22
CA ASN A 4 2.40 -6.77 -19.66
C ASN A 4 3.12 -7.82 -20.50
N ALA A 5 4.19 -8.41 -19.99
CA ALA A 5 4.94 -9.41 -20.72
C ALA A 5 4.19 -10.75 -20.82
N ALA A 6 3.37 -11.07 -19.84
CA ALA A 6 2.65 -12.34 -19.76
C ALA A 6 1.14 -12.20 -19.98
N GLY A 7 0.59 -11.00 -19.87
CA GLY A 7 -0.85 -10.78 -19.96
C GLY A 7 -1.65 -11.43 -18.83
N LYS A 8 -0.99 -11.86 -17.76
CA LYS A 8 -1.63 -12.52 -16.63
C LYS A 8 -1.77 -11.58 -15.44
N PRO A 9 -2.88 -11.70 -14.67
CA PRO A 9 -2.96 -10.95 -13.42
C PRO A 9 -1.90 -11.45 -12.45
N VAL A 10 -1.07 -10.51 -11.93
CA VAL A 10 -0.02 -10.83 -10.96
C VAL A 10 -0.38 -10.36 -9.56
N GLY A 11 -1.51 -9.66 -9.41
CA GLY A 11 -1.98 -9.19 -8.13
C GLY A 11 -3.17 -8.28 -8.26
N SER A 12 -3.52 -7.62 -7.17
CA SER A 12 -4.62 -6.67 -7.15
C SER A 12 -4.32 -5.51 -6.22
N VAL A 13 -4.96 -4.37 -6.48
CA VAL A 13 -4.95 -3.21 -5.59
C VAL A 13 -6.39 -2.84 -5.27
N TYR A 14 -6.60 -2.27 -4.08
CA TYR A 14 -7.92 -1.92 -3.64
C TYR A 14 -7.88 -0.83 -2.58
N TYR A 15 -9.01 -0.16 -2.40
CA TYR A 15 -9.25 0.68 -1.24
C TYR A 15 -10.29 0.00 -0.35
N ARG A 16 -10.13 0.14 0.96
CA ARG A 16 -11.09 -0.33 1.94
C ARG A 16 -11.30 0.73 2.99
N ASP A 17 -12.35 0.56 3.80
CA ASP A 17 -12.72 1.49 4.87
C ASP A 17 -12.83 2.92 4.34
N ILE A 18 -13.49 3.07 3.19
CA ILE A 18 -13.68 4.38 2.57
C ILE A 18 -14.61 5.22 3.44
N ASP A 19 -14.09 6.37 3.87
CA ASP A 19 -14.84 7.35 4.65
C ASP A 19 -15.05 8.59 3.79
N ASN A 20 -16.28 8.74 3.28
CA ASN A 20 -16.60 9.85 2.38
C ASN A 20 -16.69 11.20 3.09
N HIS A 21 -16.89 11.19 4.40
CA HIS A 21 -16.93 12.42 5.18
C HIS A 21 -15.51 12.98 5.37
N ASN A 22 -14.59 12.13 5.82
CA ASN A 22 -13.20 12.51 6.05
C ASN A 22 -12.35 12.44 4.80
N ARG A 23 -12.86 11.86 3.72
CA ARG A 23 -12.16 11.61 2.47
C ARG A 23 -10.90 10.80 2.68
N SER A 24 -11.05 9.69 3.38
CA SER A 24 -9.94 8.80 3.67
C SER A 24 -10.26 7.37 3.29
N ALA A 25 -9.22 6.60 3.04
CA ALA A 25 -9.34 5.18 2.75
C ALA A 25 -8.03 4.48 3.06
N GLU A 26 -8.08 3.16 3.22
CA GLU A 26 -6.89 2.35 3.37
C GLU A 26 -6.55 1.68 2.04
N TYR A 27 -5.29 1.81 1.63
CA TYR A 27 -4.76 1.20 0.41
C TYR A 27 -4.26 -0.20 0.73
N GLY A 28 -4.62 -1.15 -0.11
CA GLY A 28 -4.10 -2.51 -0.03
C GLY A 28 -3.60 -2.98 -1.37
N ILE A 29 -2.57 -3.82 -1.33
CA ILE A 29 -2.00 -4.44 -2.52
C ILE A 29 -1.69 -5.90 -2.23
N PHE A 30 -1.96 -6.75 -3.22
CA PHE A 30 -1.56 -8.13 -3.21
C PHE A 30 -0.84 -8.44 -4.52
N ILE A 31 0.40 -8.91 -4.42
CA ILE A 31 1.16 -9.39 -5.58
C ILE A 31 1.39 -10.87 -5.38
N GLY A 32 0.67 -11.69 -6.18
CA GLY A 32 0.66 -13.13 -6.02
C GLY A 32 1.82 -13.86 -6.66
N GLU A 33 2.46 -13.22 -7.63
CA GLU A 33 3.58 -13.82 -8.37
C GLU A 33 4.90 -13.32 -7.81
N GLU A 34 5.68 -14.23 -7.24
CA GLU A 34 6.98 -13.85 -6.67
C GLU A 34 7.90 -13.25 -7.73
N SER A 35 7.84 -13.75 -8.95
CA SER A 35 8.65 -13.24 -10.06
C SER A 35 8.36 -11.78 -10.40
N ALA A 36 7.18 -11.27 -10.07
CA ALA A 36 6.81 -9.88 -10.30
C ALA A 36 7.24 -8.97 -9.16
N ARG A 37 7.56 -9.53 -7.99
CA ARG A 37 8.00 -8.77 -6.83
C ARG A 37 9.43 -8.26 -7.08
N GLY A 38 9.71 -7.08 -6.59
CA GLY A 38 11.04 -6.48 -6.74
C GLY A 38 11.31 -5.86 -8.10
N LYS A 39 10.33 -5.87 -9.00
CA LYS A 39 10.45 -5.24 -10.32
C LYS A 39 9.96 -3.79 -10.34
N GLY A 40 9.76 -3.19 -9.18
CA GLY A 40 9.24 -1.84 -9.09
C GLY A 40 7.74 -1.71 -9.27
N LEU A 41 7.03 -2.82 -9.50
CA LEU A 41 5.58 -2.82 -9.71
C LEU A 41 4.84 -2.28 -8.48
N GLY A 42 5.28 -2.63 -7.29
CA GLY A 42 4.64 -2.17 -6.06
C GLY A 42 4.71 -0.66 -5.91
N THR A 43 5.88 -0.08 -6.18
CA THR A 43 6.10 1.37 -6.09
C THR A 43 5.27 2.10 -7.14
N GLU A 44 5.36 1.66 -8.38
CA GLU A 44 4.65 2.31 -9.48
C GLU A 44 3.15 2.19 -9.32
N THR A 45 2.66 1.00 -8.95
CA THR A 45 1.25 0.77 -8.74
C THR A 45 0.71 1.64 -7.61
N ALA A 46 1.44 1.73 -6.50
CA ALA A 46 1.04 2.59 -5.38
C ALA A 46 0.97 4.05 -5.80
N ARG A 47 1.95 4.50 -6.58
CA ARG A 47 1.97 5.88 -7.07
C ARG A 47 0.77 6.18 -7.96
N LEU A 48 0.50 5.30 -8.93
CA LEU A 48 -0.59 5.50 -9.90
C LEU A 48 -1.96 5.36 -9.24
N PHE A 49 -2.15 4.33 -8.41
CA PHE A 49 -3.44 4.08 -7.79
C PHE A 49 -3.78 5.14 -6.74
N THR A 50 -2.77 5.65 -6.01
CA THR A 50 -3.02 6.74 -5.06
C THR A 50 -3.30 8.05 -5.78
N GLN A 51 -2.68 8.29 -6.95
CA GLN A 51 -3.02 9.44 -7.78
C GLN A 51 -4.47 9.35 -8.27
N PHE A 52 -4.90 8.17 -8.68
CA PHE A 52 -6.30 7.91 -9.04
C PHE A 52 -7.24 8.21 -7.86
N GLY A 53 -6.86 7.77 -6.66
CA GLY A 53 -7.65 8.01 -5.45
C GLY A 53 -7.83 9.50 -5.18
N VAL A 54 -6.76 10.28 -5.34
CA VAL A 54 -6.82 11.73 -5.14
C VAL A 54 -7.65 12.40 -6.25
N ASP A 55 -7.36 12.08 -7.49
CA ASP A 55 -7.94 12.81 -8.64
C ASP A 55 -9.39 12.41 -8.92
N THR A 56 -9.71 11.13 -8.82
CA THR A 56 -11.02 10.60 -9.22
C THR A 56 -11.93 10.37 -8.03
N LEU A 57 -11.40 9.82 -6.94
CA LEU A 57 -12.20 9.53 -5.75
C LEU A 57 -12.19 10.67 -4.74
N HIS A 58 -11.41 11.70 -4.99
CA HIS A 58 -11.28 12.90 -4.15
C HIS A 58 -10.84 12.58 -2.72
N LEU A 59 -9.98 11.57 -2.57
CA LEU A 59 -9.42 11.22 -1.27
C LEU A 59 -8.39 12.25 -0.85
N HIS A 60 -8.42 12.60 0.43
CA HIS A 60 -7.44 13.50 1.02
C HIS A 60 -6.34 12.71 1.73
N ARG A 61 -6.71 11.58 2.35
CA ARG A 61 -5.79 10.77 3.15
C ARG A 61 -5.89 9.31 2.72
N ILE A 62 -4.77 8.74 2.35
CA ILE A 62 -4.66 7.33 1.99
C ILE A 62 -3.65 6.70 2.93
N SER A 63 -4.09 5.71 3.71
CA SER A 63 -3.24 5.02 4.68
C SER A 63 -2.97 3.59 4.26
N LEU A 64 -1.96 2.98 4.86
CA LEU A 64 -1.69 1.55 4.69
C LEU A 64 -1.00 1.00 5.92
N ARG A 65 -1.03 -0.32 6.03
CA ARG A 65 -0.32 -1.07 7.06
C ARG A 65 0.69 -2.00 6.41
N VAL A 66 1.86 -2.11 7.01
CA VAL A 66 2.92 -2.99 6.52
C VAL A 66 3.66 -3.59 7.71
N LEU A 67 4.06 -4.85 7.61
CA LEU A 67 4.87 -5.46 8.67
C LEU A 67 6.17 -4.69 8.84
N ALA A 68 6.53 -4.39 10.08
CA ALA A 68 7.73 -3.60 10.36
C ALA A 68 8.99 -4.25 9.80
N GLU A 69 9.03 -5.58 9.80
CA GLU A 69 10.17 -6.34 9.28
C GLU A 69 10.28 -6.33 7.75
N ASN A 70 9.21 -5.95 7.05
CA ASN A 70 9.21 -5.90 5.59
C ASN A 70 9.81 -4.58 5.11
N ALA A 71 11.14 -4.47 5.23
CA ALA A 71 11.87 -3.25 4.88
C ALA A 71 11.74 -2.89 3.41
N ALA A 72 11.70 -3.89 2.53
CA ALA A 72 11.56 -3.65 1.09
C ALA A 72 10.22 -2.99 0.76
N ALA A 73 9.13 -3.48 1.36
CA ALA A 73 7.81 -2.89 1.16
C ALA A 73 7.75 -1.46 1.71
N ARG A 74 8.31 -1.24 2.91
CA ARG A 74 8.33 0.11 3.49
C ARG A 74 9.07 1.10 2.60
N ARG A 75 10.23 0.70 2.06
CA ARG A 75 10.98 1.56 1.13
C ARG A 75 10.19 1.84 -0.14
N SER A 76 9.50 0.83 -0.66
CA SER A 76 8.66 0.97 -1.85
C SER A 76 7.56 2.01 -1.63
N TYR A 77 6.89 1.95 -0.49
CA TYR A 77 5.83 2.90 -0.17
C TYR A 77 6.38 4.31 0.07
N GLU A 78 7.54 4.43 0.71
CA GLU A 78 8.18 5.73 0.87
C GLU A 78 8.48 6.37 -0.48
N LYS A 79 8.97 5.58 -1.44
CA LYS A 79 9.20 6.07 -2.81
C LYS A 79 7.92 6.51 -3.50
N ALA A 80 6.80 5.91 -3.15
CA ALA A 80 5.50 6.28 -3.70
C ALA A 80 4.88 7.50 -2.99
N GLY A 81 5.53 8.02 -1.95
CA GLY A 81 5.09 9.23 -1.26
C GLY A 81 4.46 9.02 0.10
N PHE A 82 4.44 7.78 0.60
CA PHE A 82 3.91 7.50 1.93
C PHE A 82 4.91 7.86 3.01
N VAL A 83 4.40 8.34 4.14
CA VAL A 83 5.20 8.73 5.30
C VAL A 83 4.79 7.86 6.48
N GLN A 84 5.77 7.35 7.23
CA GLN A 84 5.50 6.56 8.42
C GLN A 84 4.89 7.43 9.50
N GLU A 85 3.79 6.97 10.08
CA GLU A 85 3.08 7.70 11.14
C GLU A 85 3.16 7.02 12.49
N GLY A 86 3.42 5.74 12.54
CA GLY A 86 3.52 5.05 13.81
C GLY A 86 3.82 3.58 13.66
N VAL A 87 4.14 2.95 14.79
CA VAL A 87 4.39 1.52 14.89
C VAL A 87 3.50 0.96 15.98
N PHE A 88 2.73 -0.07 15.65
CA PHE A 88 1.89 -0.78 16.62
C PHE A 88 2.61 -2.08 16.98
N ARG A 89 3.00 -2.21 18.24
CA ARG A 89 3.77 -3.35 18.69
C ARG A 89 2.88 -4.58 18.85
N ASP A 90 3.41 -5.74 18.42
CA ASP A 90 2.75 -7.03 18.58
C ASP A 90 1.30 -7.02 18.10
N MET A 91 1.06 -6.37 16.97
CA MET A 91 -0.28 -6.19 16.45
C MET A 91 -0.78 -7.40 15.67
N GLU A 92 0.12 -8.16 15.05
CA GLU A 92 -0.26 -9.26 14.18
C GLU A 92 0.43 -10.55 14.58
N LEU A 93 -0.35 -11.63 14.67
CA LEU A 93 0.20 -12.95 14.96
C LEU A 93 0.38 -13.73 13.66
N LEU A 94 1.64 -13.97 13.29
CA LEU A 94 2.00 -14.70 12.08
C LEU A 94 3.02 -15.79 12.41
N ASP A 95 2.75 -16.99 11.95
CA ASP A 95 3.65 -18.14 12.12
C ASP A 95 4.08 -18.33 13.59
N GLY A 96 3.15 -18.17 14.50
CA GLY A 96 3.40 -18.37 15.93
C GLY A 96 4.14 -17.25 16.64
N ALA A 97 4.40 -16.13 15.96
CA ALA A 97 5.09 -14.99 16.57
C ALA A 97 4.31 -13.69 16.34
N TYR A 98 4.29 -12.83 17.35
CA TYR A 98 3.70 -11.52 17.20
C TYR A 98 4.64 -10.59 16.45
N ARG A 99 4.07 -9.77 15.60
CA ARG A 99 4.83 -8.87 14.72
C ARG A 99 4.35 -7.44 14.88
N ASP A 100 5.29 -6.52 14.78
CA ASP A 100 4.98 -5.10 14.78
C ASP A 100 4.46 -4.68 13.40
N VAL A 101 3.51 -3.73 13.39
CA VAL A 101 2.93 -3.21 12.17
C VAL A 101 3.19 -1.72 12.08
N VAL A 102 3.72 -1.28 10.94
CA VAL A 102 3.97 0.13 10.65
C VAL A 102 2.76 0.69 9.92
N PHE A 103 2.29 1.84 10.37
CA PHE A 103 1.23 2.58 9.72
C PHE A 103 1.84 3.74 8.94
N MET A 104 1.48 3.83 7.66
CA MET A 104 1.97 4.89 6.78
C MET A 104 0.79 5.57 6.11
N ALA A 105 0.98 6.82 5.72
CA ALA A 105 -0.07 7.59 5.04
C ALA A 105 0.50 8.53 4.01
N LYS A 106 -0.33 8.82 3.02
CA LYS A 106 -0.05 9.79 1.97
C LYS A 106 -1.22 10.76 1.94
N LEU A 107 -0.92 12.05 2.01
CA LEU A 107 -1.93 13.10 1.97
C LEU A 107 -1.96 13.71 0.59
N ALA A 108 -3.16 14.10 0.14
CA ALA A 108 -3.31 14.81 -1.11
C ALA A 108 -2.60 16.16 -1.01
N GLU A 109 -1.88 16.54 -2.06
CA GLU A 109 -1.26 17.85 -2.13
C GLU A 109 -2.30 18.87 -2.59
N ASN A 110 -2.26 20.02 -1.95
CA ASN A 110 -3.17 21.11 -2.30
C ASN A 110 -2.52 22.10 -3.25
#